data_cdb73116c11545367719c18fe6470a15
#
_entry.id   cdb73116c11545367719c18fe6470a15
#
_cell.length_a   1.000
_cell.length_b   1.000
_cell.length_c   1.000
_cell.angle_alpha   90.00
_cell.angle_beta   90.00
_cell.angle_gamma   90.00
#
_symmetry.space_group_name_H-M   'P 1'
#
loop_
_entity.id
_entity.type
_entity.pdbx_description
1 polymer ?
#
loop_
_entity_poly.entity_id
_entity_poly.type
_entity_poly.pdbx_seq_one_letter_code
_entity_poly.pdbx_strand_id
1 'polypeptide(L)'
;MNNVDEAEIAKFEALASRWWDRESEFKPLHDINPLRVGWIDERAPLHGKKVADIGCGGGIVAEAMAQRGATVTGIDMGETPLKVAQLHALESGVDVTYRQITAEQLAEEEAGQYDVVTCLEMLEHVPDPSLVIAACAKLLKPGGQVFFSTINRNPKSFLFAIIGAEYVLNILPKGTHEHSKFIKPSELHDYMRVADLHSHDMTGLTYNPLTKIYK
;
A
#
# COMPACT_ATOMS: atom_id res chain seq x y z
N MET A 1 10.36 -20.10 0.45
CA MET A 1 8.88 -20.21 0.58
C MET A 1 8.28 -19.01 -0.13
N ASN A 2 7.20 -19.22 -0.88
CA ASN A 2 6.55 -18.10 -1.56
C ASN A 2 5.69 -17.33 -0.51
N ASN A 3 6.00 -16.07 -0.25
CA ASN A 3 5.29 -15.23 0.72
C ASN A 3 4.05 -14.58 0.07
N VAL A 4 3.24 -15.40 -0.59
CA VAL A 4 2.08 -14.99 -1.39
C VAL A 4 0.85 -15.76 -0.93
N ASP A 5 -0.26 -15.08 -0.68
CA ASP A 5 -1.58 -15.64 -0.42
C ASP A 5 -2.41 -15.57 -1.71
N GLU A 6 -2.51 -16.69 -2.43
CA GLU A 6 -3.24 -16.75 -3.70
C GLU A 6 -4.74 -16.42 -3.55
N ALA A 7 -5.33 -16.70 -2.38
CA ALA A 7 -6.73 -16.38 -2.12
C ALA A 7 -6.95 -14.86 -1.98
N GLU A 8 -6.00 -14.15 -1.37
CA GLU A 8 -6.03 -12.69 -1.30
C GLU A 8 -5.86 -12.08 -2.71
N ILE A 9 -4.90 -12.57 -3.50
CA ILE A 9 -4.72 -12.10 -4.89
C ILE A 9 -6.02 -12.27 -5.68
N ALA A 10 -6.66 -13.45 -5.62
CA ALA A 10 -7.89 -13.72 -6.36
C ALA A 10 -9.04 -12.76 -5.99
N LYS A 11 -9.13 -12.33 -4.72
CA LYS A 11 -10.11 -11.31 -4.29
C LYS A 11 -9.90 -9.98 -5.02
N PHE A 12 -8.65 -9.49 -5.05
CA PHE A 12 -8.34 -8.22 -5.71
C PHE A 12 -8.46 -8.31 -7.24
N GLU A 13 -8.11 -9.45 -7.84
CA GLU A 13 -8.30 -9.69 -9.27
C GLU A 13 -9.77 -9.61 -9.68
N ALA A 14 -10.68 -10.19 -8.88
CA ALA A 14 -12.10 -10.14 -9.14
C ALA A 14 -12.70 -8.72 -9.14
N LEU A 15 -12.06 -7.79 -8.44
CA LEU A 15 -12.50 -6.40 -8.29
C LEU A 15 -11.73 -5.42 -9.19
N ALA A 16 -10.68 -5.88 -9.88
CA ALA A 16 -9.70 -5.02 -10.55
C ALA A 16 -10.31 -4.03 -11.55
N SER A 17 -11.35 -4.43 -12.31
CA SER A 17 -12.02 -3.55 -13.28
C SER A 17 -12.66 -2.30 -12.68
N ARG A 18 -12.87 -2.28 -11.37
CA ARG A 18 -13.49 -1.17 -10.63
C ARG A 18 -12.47 -0.32 -9.85
N TRP A 19 -11.18 -0.57 -10.00
CA TRP A 19 -10.13 0.05 -9.20
C TRP A 19 -10.16 1.58 -9.26
N TRP A 20 -10.42 2.15 -10.44
CA TRP A 20 -10.48 3.59 -10.65
C TRP A 20 -11.89 4.19 -10.60
N ASP A 21 -12.92 3.36 -10.39
CA ASP A 21 -14.27 3.83 -10.11
C ASP A 21 -14.34 4.39 -8.69
N ARG A 22 -14.45 5.70 -8.56
CA ARG A 22 -14.48 6.43 -7.28
C ARG A 22 -15.76 6.20 -6.46
N GLU A 23 -16.75 5.51 -7.00
CA GLU A 23 -17.97 5.12 -6.27
C GLU A 23 -17.96 3.61 -5.93
N SER A 24 -16.87 2.91 -6.26
CA SER A 24 -16.67 1.51 -5.95
C SER A 24 -16.18 1.27 -4.52
N GLU A 25 -15.91 0.01 -4.20
CA GLU A 25 -15.27 -0.45 -2.97
C GLU A 25 -13.87 0.15 -2.76
N PHE A 26 -13.23 0.67 -3.81
CA PHE A 26 -11.93 1.35 -3.73
C PHE A 26 -12.04 2.84 -3.40
N LYS A 27 -13.26 3.39 -3.28
CA LYS A 27 -13.49 4.78 -2.88
C LYS A 27 -12.68 5.21 -1.66
N PRO A 28 -12.60 4.44 -0.56
CA PRO A 28 -11.79 4.82 0.60
C PRO A 28 -10.32 5.05 0.26
N LEU A 29 -9.73 4.24 -0.64
CA LEU A 29 -8.34 4.39 -1.07
C LEU A 29 -8.13 5.68 -1.87
N HIS A 30 -9.09 6.06 -2.73
CA HIS A 30 -9.07 7.32 -3.45
C HIS A 30 -9.18 8.51 -2.49
N ASP A 31 -10.09 8.44 -1.51
CA ASP A 31 -10.34 9.53 -0.56
C ASP A 31 -9.11 9.79 0.34
N ILE A 32 -8.40 8.76 0.78
CA ILE A 32 -7.22 8.89 1.65
C ILE A 32 -5.93 9.14 0.87
N ASN A 33 -5.88 8.88 -0.43
CA ASN A 33 -4.66 8.96 -1.21
C ASN A 33 -3.99 10.35 -1.18
N PRO A 34 -4.72 11.47 -1.32
CA PRO A 34 -4.10 12.79 -1.21
C PRO A 34 -3.43 13.05 0.14
N LEU A 35 -4.01 12.52 1.24
CA LEU A 35 -3.46 12.64 2.59
C LEU A 35 -2.18 11.81 2.73
N ARG A 36 -2.19 10.55 2.25
CA ARG A 36 -1.03 9.66 2.32
C ARG A 36 0.13 10.19 1.51
N VAL A 37 -0.10 10.50 0.24
CA VAL A 37 0.96 10.95 -0.66
C VAL A 37 1.45 12.36 -0.29
N GLY A 38 0.57 13.24 0.21
CA GLY A 38 0.97 14.52 0.78
C GLY A 38 1.88 14.36 1.99
N TRP A 39 1.52 13.49 2.93
CA TRP A 39 2.32 13.18 4.13
C TRP A 39 3.70 12.58 3.80
N ILE A 40 3.77 11.73 2.76
CA ILE A 40 5.01 11.16 2.23
C ILE A 40 5.88 12.27 1.62
N ASP A 41 5.32 13.09 0.73
CA ASP A 41 6.03 14.13 -0.01
C ASP A 41 6.60 15.22 0.92
N GLU A 42 5.90 15.55 2.02
CA GLU A 42 6.40 16.46 3.06
C GLU A 42 7.64 15.94 3.78
N ARG A 43 7.79 14.61 3.95
CA ARG A 43 8.89 13.96 4.69
C ARG A 43 10.02 13.48 3.80
N ALA A 44 9.67 13.08 2.59
CA ALA A 44 10.59 12.63 1.55
C ALA A 44 10.16 13.28 0.23
N PRO A 45 10.57 14.52 -0.08
CA PRO A 45 10.20 15.18 -1.31
C PRO A 45 10.43 14.30 -2.54
N LEU A 46 9.34 14.00 -3.25
CA LEU A 46 9.28 12.96 -4.28
C LEU A 46 9.93 13.38 -5.61
N HIS A 47 10.00 14.68 -5.88
CA HIS A 47 10.55 15.20 -7.16
C HIS A 47 11.97 14.72 -7.40
N GLY A 48 12.18 14.04 -8.53
CA GLY A 48 13.48 13.50 -8.94
C GLY A 48 13.95 12.26 -8.16
N LYS A 49 13.09 11.66 -7.31
CA LYS A 49 13.39 10.46 -6.53
C LYS A 49 13.04 9.19 -7.29
N LYS A 50 13.84 8.13 -7.10
CA LYS A 50 13.49 6.76 -7.52
C LYS A 50 12.67 6.11 -6.40
N VAL A 51 11.45 5.70 -6.70
CA VAL A 51 10.47 5.18 -5.74
C VAL A 51 10.04 3.78 -6.10
N ALA A 52 9.95 2.88 -5.12
CA ALA A 52 9.28 1.59 -5.26
C ALA A 52 7.94 1.61 -4.49
N ASP A 53 6.85 1.23 -5.17
CA ASP A 53 5.53 1.04 -4.56
C ASP A 53 5.22 -0.44 -4.48
N ILE A 54 5.26 -1.00 -3.27
CA ILE A 54 5.15 -2.42 -2.99
C ILE A 54 3.68 -2.77 -2.68
N GLY A 55 3.09 -3.69 -3.48
CA GLY A 55 1.66 -3.95 -3.44
C GLY A 55 0.88 -2.80 -4.05
N CYS A 56 1.30 -2.33 -5.23
CA CYS A 56 0.73 -1.12 -5.85
C CYS A 56 -0.72 -1.28 -6.34
N GLY A 57 -1.22 -2.52 -6.45
CA GLY A 57 -2.55 -2.82 -6.96
C GLY A 57 -2.82 -2.17 -8.32
N GLY A 58 -3.93 -1.45 -8.43
CA GLY A 58 -4.29 -0.69 -9.64
C GLY A 58 -3.61 0.66 -9.80
N GLY A 59 -2.55 0.97 -9.01
CA GLY A 59 -1.64 2.08 -9.28
C GLY A 59 -2.02 3.44 -8.68
N ILE A 60 -3.01 3.54 -7.79
CA ILE A 60 -3.50 4.84 -7.25
C ILE A 60 -2.37 5.64 -6.56
N VAL A 61 -1.53 4.98 -5.77
CA VAL A 61 -0.40 5.62 -5.07
C VAL A 61 0.75 5.88 -6.03
N ALA A 62 1.11 4.87 -6.83
CA ALA A 62 2.20 4.94 -7.79
C ALA A 62 2.04 6.12 -8.77
N GLU A 63 0.87 6.28 -9.38
CA GLU A 63 0.59 7.40 -10.28
C GLU A 63 0.64 8.75 -9.56
N ALA A 64 0.08 8.84 -8.35
CA ALA A 64 0.10 10.09 -7.59
C ALA A 64 1.52 10.53 -7.18
N MET A 65 2.45 9.57 -6.98
CA MET A 65 3.86 9.86 -6.75
C MET A 65 4.58 10.26 -8.03
N ALA A 66 4.29 9.59 -9.15
CA ALA A 66 4.85 9.94 -10.46
C ALA A 66 4.39 11.34 -10.92
N GLN A 67 3.14 11.72 -10.68
CA GLN A 67 2.63 13.08 -10.92
C GLN A 67 3.37 14.15 -10.10
N ARG A 68 4.01 13.79 -9.00
CA ARG A 68 4.89 14.67 -8.19
C ARG A 68 6.36 14.67 -8.68
N GLY A 69 6.64 14.03 -9.82
CA GLY A 69 7.94 14.01 -10.44
C GLY A 69 8.88 12.91 -9.95
N ALA A 70 8.35 11.87 -9.29
CA ALA A 70 9.11 10.66 -8.97
C ALA A 70 9.25 9.74 -10.20
N THR A 71 10.34 8.99 -10.27
CA THR A 71 10.46 7.82 -11.15
C THR A 71 9.99 6.59 -10.36
N VAL A 72 8.84 6.05 -10.71
CA VAL A 72 8.15 5.04 -9.90
C VAL A 72 8.20 3.66 -10.55
N THR A 73 8.56 2.65 -9.75
CA THR A 73 8.36 1.24 -10.05
C THR A 73 7.28 0.71 -9.10
N GLY A 74 6.13 0.31 -9.64
CA GLY A 74 5.06 -0.35 -8.90
C GLY A 74 5.13 -1.85 -9.08
N ILE A 75 5.01 -2.62 -8.00
CA ILE A 75 4.95 -4.08 -8.06
C ILE A 75 3.72 -4.62 -7.36
N ASP A 76 3.16 -5.66 -7.93
CA ASP A 76 2.04 -6.42 -7.36
C ASP A 76 2.07 -7.86 -7.87
N MET A 77 1.37 -8.77 -7.20
CA MET A 77 1.24 -10.15 -7.66
C MET A 77 -0.02 -10.38 -8.51
N GLY A 78 -1.01 -9.48 -8.43
CA GLY A 78 -2.24 -9.52 -9.23
C GLY A 78 -1.99 -9.06 -10.67
N GLU A 79 -2.15 -9.95 -11.64
CA GLU A 79 -1.96 -9.62 -13.05
C GLU A 79 -3.02 -8.61 -13.54
N THR A 80 -4.29 -8.81 -13.14
CA THR A 80 -5.40 -7.95 -13.56
C THR A 80 -5.31 -6.54 -12.98
N PRO A 81 -5.04 -6.33 -11.68
CA PRO A 81 -4.76 -5.01 -11.12
C PRO A 81 -3.62 -4.27 -11.85
N LEU A 82 -2.51 -4.96 -12.16
CA LEU A 82 -1.39 -4.36 -12.88
C LEU A 82 -1.77 -3.93 -14.31
N LYS A 83 -2.57 -4.71 -15.02
CA LYS A 83 -3.10 -4.32 -16.34
C LYS A 83 -3.98 -3.06 -16.25
N VAL A 84 -4.81 -2.97 -15.22
CA VAL A 84 -5.64 -1.78 -14.96
C VAL A 84 -4.73 -0.57 -14.66
N ALA A 85 -3.70 -0.76 -13.82
CA ALA A 85 -2.72 0.29 -13.52
C ALA A 85 -2.00 0.79 -14.79
N GLN A 86 -1.53 -0.13 -15.64
CA GLN A 86 -0.86 0.22 -16.92
C GLN A 86 -1.78 1.00 -17.86
N LEU A 87 -3.04 0.57 -18.00
CA LEU A 87 -4.01 1.25 -18.85
C LEU A 87 -4.33 2.65 -18.33
N HIS A 88 -4.57 2.79 -17.03
CA HIS A 88 -4.89 4.09 -16.46
C HIS A 88 -3.69 5.05 -16.51
N ALA A 89 -2.47 4.58 -16.26
CA ALA A 89 -1.26 5.38 -16.40
C ALA A 89 -1.08 5.90 -17.84
N LEU A 90 -1.37 5.06 -18.85
CA LEU A 90 -1.35 5.46 -20.25
C LEU A 90 -2.43 6.53 -20.55
N GLU A 91 -3.65 6.35 -20.04
CA GLU A 91 -4.75 7.30 -20.23
C GLU A 91 -4.48 8.65 -19.55
N SER A 92 -3.89 8.63 -18.35
CA SER A 92 -3.53 9.82 -17.58
C SER A 92 -2.23 10.49 -18.04
N GLY A 93 -1.49 9.86 -18.95
CA GLY A 93 -0.20 10.38 -19.46
C GLY A 93 0.91 10.37 -18.42
N VAL A 94 0.85 9.44 -17.46
CA VAL A 94 1.84 9.30 -16.37
C VAL A 94 2.73 8.10 -16.66
N ASP A 95 4.04 8.25 -16.45
CA ASP A 95 5.01 7.18 -16.65
C ASP A 95 5.30 6.45 -15.35
N VAL A 96 4.89 5.18 -15.28
CA VAL A 96 5.15 4.27 -14.17
C VAL A 96 5.53 2.90 -14.72
N THR A 97 6.61 2.32 -14.21
CA THR A 97 7.01 0.95 -14.55
C THR A 97 6.27 -0.02 -13.64
N TYR A 98 5.39 -0.85 -14.20
CA TYR A 98 4.67 -1.90 -13.44
C TYR A 98 5.26 -3.28 -13.71
N ARG A 99 5.45 -4.08 -12.63
CA ARG A 99 6.05 -5.41 -12.70
C ARG A 99 5.28 -6.41 -11.82
N GLN A 100 5.05 -7.61 -12.34
CA GLN A 100 4.44 -8.72 -11.60
C GLN A 100 5.53 -9.55 -10.91
N ILE A 101 5.99 -9.09 -9.75
CA ILE A 101 7.01 -9.76 -8.92
C ILE A 101 6.75 -9.49 -7.45
N THR A 102 7.33 -10.31 -6.57
CA THR A 102 7.27 -10.09 -5.12
C THR A 102 8.26 -9.00 -4.67
N ALA A 103 8.06 -8.48 -3.45
CA ALA A 103 9.00 -7.53 -2.84
C ALA A 103 10.40 -8.13 -2.68
N GLU A 104 10.46 -9.41 -2.30
CA GLU A 104 11.71 -10.15 -2.12
C GLU A 104 12.47 -10.29 -3.45
N GLN A 105 11.78 -10.61 -4.55
CA GLN A 105 12.38 -10.68 -5.88
C GLN A 105 12.92 -9.33 -6.34
N LEU A 106 12.14 -8.25 -6.17
CA LEU A 106 12.63 -6.91 -6.47
C LEU A 106 13.87 -6.56 -5.65
N ALA A 107 13.88 -6.94 -4.36
CA ALA A 107 15.00 -6.69 -3.47
C ALA A 107 16.27 -7.50 -3.83
N GLU A 108 16.13 -8.65 -4.51
CA GLU A 108 17.26 -9.39 -5.06
C GLU A 108 17.84 -8.70 -6.30
N GLU A 109 16.98 -8.15 -7.15
CA GLU A 109 17.39 -7.54 -8.41
C GLU A 109 17.89 -6.09 -8.24
N GLU A 110 17.26 -5.33 -7.35
CA GLU A 110 17.45 -3.87 -7.24
C GLU A 110 17.80 -3.39 -5.82
N ALA A 111 18.58 -4.19 -5.06
CA ALA A 111 19.01 -3.79 -3.71
C ALA A 111 19.72 -2.43 -3.70
N GLY A 112 19.37 -1.58 -2.73
CA GLY A 112 20.02 -0.29 -2.52
C GLY A 112 19.81 0.74 -3.63
N GLN A 113 18.73 0.63 -4.41
CA GLN A 113 18.52 1.50 -5.56
C GLN A 113 17.44 2.57 -5.36
N TYR A 114 16.64 2.51 -4.31
CA TYR A 114 15.48 3.38 -4.13
C TYR A 114 15.71 4.44 -3.07
N ASP A 115 15.32 5.66 -3.37
CA ASP A 115 15.34 6.78 -2.42
C ASP A 115 14.17 6.68 -1.45
N VAL A 116 13.02 6.20 -1.95
CA VAL A 116 11.79 6.02 -1.18
C VAL A 116 11.17 4.67 -1.53
N VAL A 117 10.63 3.99 -0.52
CA VAL A 117 9.81 2.78 -0.68
C VAL A 117 8.47 3.02 0.00
N THR A 118 7.38 2.68 -0.67
CA THR A 118 6.03 2.65 -0.08
C THR A 118 5.51 1.23 -0.05
N CYS A 119 4.85 0.86 1.05
CA CYS A 119 4.13 -0.40 1.21
C CYS A 119 2.88 -0.10 2.04
N LEU A 120 1.78 0.22 1.34
CA LEU A 120 0.59 0.80 1.95
C LEU A 120 -0.61 -0.14 1.80
N GLU A 121 -1.25 -0.50 2.93
CA GLU A 121 -2.41 -1.41 2.99
C GLU A 121 -2.11 -2.77 2.30
N MET A 122 -0.92 -3.32 2.51
CA MET A 122 -0.47 -4.56 1.86
C MET A 122 -0.02 -5.61 2.88
N LEU A 123 0.58 -5.19 4.00
CA LEU A 123 1.19 -6.09 4.98
C LEU A 123 0.19 -7.07 5.62
N GLU A 124 -1.08 -6.70 5.74
CA GLU A 124 -2.16 -7.55 6.24
C GLU A 124 -2.61 -8.64 5.27
N HIS A 125 -2.16 -8.59 4.00
CA HIS A 125 -2.54 -9.52 2.93
C HIS A 125 -1.48 -10.57 2.61
N VAL A 126 -0.36 -10.57 3.33
CA VAL A 126 0.73 -11.55 3.14
C VAL A 126 0.84 -12.51 4.31
N PRO A 127 1.32 -13.75 4.08
CA PRO A 127 1.54 -14.73 5.15
C PRO A 127 2.54 -14.28 6.22
N ASP A 128 3.63 -13.63 5.82
CA ASP A 128 4.67 -13.12 6.72
C ASP A 128 5.07 -11.67 6.38
N PRO A 129 4.50 -10.67 7.08
CA PRO A 129 4.84 -9.26 6.87
C PRO A 129 6.32 -8.95 7.11
N SER A 130 7.01 -9.70 7.96
CA SER A 130 8.41 -9.45 8.30
C SER A 130 9.35 -9.61 7.09
N LEU A 131 9.05 -10.54 6.18
CA LEU A 131 9.81 -10.75 4.94
C LEU A 131 9.66 -9.57 3.98
N VAL A 132 8.45 -9.04 3.84
CA VAL A 132 8.19 -7.85 3.02
C VAL A 132 8.92 -6.63 3.59
N ILE A 133 8.87 -6.43 4.91
CA ILE A 133 9.56 -5.32 5.58
C ILE A 133 11.07 -5.41 5.39
N ALA A 134 11.64 -6.62 5.50
CA ALA A 134 13.07 -6.85 5.24
C ALA A 134 13.43 -6.58 3.77
N ALA A 135 12.57 -6.97 2.83
CA ALA A 135 12.76 -6.66 1.41
C ALA A 135 12.72 -5.14 1.15
N CYS A 136 11.75 -4.43 1.75
CA CYS A 136 11.69 -2.96 1.68
C CYS A 136 12.97 -2.31 2.20
N ALA A 137 13.50 -2.77 3.34
CA ALA A 137 14.76 -2.28 3.89
C ALA A 137 15.94 -2.49 2.92
N LYS A 138 16.02 -3.68 2.29
CA LYS A 138 17.06 -4.01 1.33
C LYS A 138 17.01 -3.19 0.03
N LEU A 139 15.83 -2.72 -0.37
CA LEU A 139 15.64 -1.86 -1.54
C LEU A 139 16.19 -0.44 -1.34
N LEU A 140 16.25 0.05 -0.10
CA LEU A 140 16.61 1.43 0.20
C LEU A 140 18.09 1.72 -0.04
N LYS A 141 18.37 2.88 -0.62
CA LYS A 141 19.69 3.50 -0.57
C LYS A 141 20.05 3.84 0.87
N PRO A 142 21.34 3.99 1.22
CA PRO A 142 21.74 4.59 2.48
C PRO A 142 21.07 5.98 2.68
N GLY A 143 20.34 6.14 3.78
CA GLY A 143 19.55 7.35 4.05
C GLY A 143 18.21 7.44 3.32
N GLY A 144 17.81 6.40 2.56
CA GLY A 144 16.48 6.29 1.98
C GLY A 144 15.40 6.11 3.04
N GLN A 145 14.14 6.36 2.67
CA GLN A 145 13.01 6.31 3.58
C GLN A 145 11.96 5.30 3.12
N VAL A 146 11.36 4.56 4.06
CA VAL A 146 10.24 3.67 3.80
C VAL A 146 9.00 4.14 4.55
N PHE A 147 7.85 4.00 3.90
CA PHE A 147 6.54 4.33 4.45
C PHE A 147 5.66 3.08 4.46
N PHE A 148 5.21 2.71 5.64
CA PHE A 148 4.27 1.61 5.83
C PHE A 148 2.92 2.16 6.28
N SER A 149 1.82 1.58 5.78
CA SER A 149 0.51 1.72 6.39
C SER A 149 -0.19 0.38 6.50
N THR A 150 -0.98 0.22 7.54
CA THR A 150 -1.78 -0.97 7.79
C THR A 150 -2.90 -0.65 8.78
N ILE A 151 -3.90 -1.51 8.87
CA ILE A 151 -4.99 -1.35 9.83
C ILE A 151 -4.53 -1.86 11.20
N ASN A 152 -4.63 -0.99 12.22
CA ASN A 152 -4.25 -1.34 13.58
C ASN A 152 -5.22 -2.39 14.18
N ARG A 153 -4.69 -3.48 14.73
CA ARG A 153 -5.47 -4.52 15.42
C ARG A 153 -5.95 -4.05 16.79
N ASN A 154 -7.09 -3.38 16.82
CA ASN A 154 -7.75 -2.95 18.07
C ASN A 154 -9.29 -3.05 17.97
N PRO A 155 -10.04 -2.96 19.09
CA PRO A 155 -11.50 -3.06 19.08
C PRO A 155 -12.19 -1.99 18.21
N LYS A 156 -11.59 -0.80 18.08
CA LYS A 156 -12.14 0.29 17.28
C LYS A 156 -12.06 -0.05 15.79
N SER A 157 -10.92 -0.55 15.31
CA SER A 157 -10.78 -0.96 13.91
C SER A 157 -11.67 -2.15 13.58
N PHE A 158 -11.83 -3.11 14.50
CA PHE A 158 -12.79 -4.20 14.33
C PHE A 158 -14.22 -3.67 14.14
N LEU A 159 -14.63 -2.72 14.97
CA LEU A 159 -15.96 -2.13 14.88
C LEU A 159 -16.17 -1.34 13.60
N PHE A 160 -15.20 -0.54 13.17
CA PHE A 160 -15.37 0.37 12.05
C PHE A 160 -14.99 -0.26 10.70
N ALA A 161 -13.88 -0.98 10.61
CA ALA A 161 -13.43 -1.57 9.35
C ALA A 161 -14.23 -2.83 8.99
N ILE A 162 -14.58 -3.68 9.97
CA ILE A 162 -15.30 -4.92 9.71
C ILE A 162 -16.80 -4.71 9.87
N ILE A 163 -17.29 -4.41 11.10
CA ILE A 163 -18.73 -4.30 11.33
C ILE A 163 -19.32 -3.10 10.57
N GLY A 164 -18.68 -1.95 10.64
CA GLY A 164 -19.18 -0.73 10.01
C GLY A 164 -19.13 -0.79 8.50
N ALA A 165 -17.98 -1.02 7.92
CA ALA A 165 -17.80 -0.96 6.46
C ALA A 165 -18.38 -2.17 5.73
N GLU A 166 -18.22 -3.39 6.28
CA GLU A 166 -18.65 -4.62 5.60
C GLU A 166 -20.10 -5.01 5.88
N TYR A 167 -20.60 -4.82 7.12
CA TYR A 167 -21.92 -5.33 7.52
C TYR A 167 -23.01 -4.27 7.64
N VAL A 168 -22.67 -3.03 8.02
CA VAL A 168 -23.66 -1.98 8.23
C VAL A 168 -23.80 -1.08 7.02
N LEU A 169 -22.68 -0.58 6.50
CA LEU A 169 -22.67 0.38 5.39
C LEU A 169 -22.57 -0.31 4.02
N ASN A 170 -22.20 -1.59 3.98
CA ASN A 170 -21.95 -2.36 2.73
C ASN A 170 -21.04 -1.62 1.75
N ILE A 171 -20.05 -0.86 2.26
CA ILE A 171 -19.07 -0.14 1.45
C ILE A 171 -18.04 -1.13 0.89
N LEU A 172 -17.73 -2.18 1.66
CA LEU A 172 -16.80 -3.23 1.30
C LEU A 172 -17.50 -4.59 1.28
N PRO A 173 -17.08 -5.53 0.41
CA PRO A 173 -17.56 -6.91 0.45
C PRO A 173 -17.32 -7.56 1.81
N LYS A 174 -18.23 -8.42 2.26
CA LYS A 174 -18.06 -9.17 3.50
C LYS A 174 -16.85 -10.09 3.40
N GLY A 175 -15.99 -10.08 4.44
CA GLY A 175 -14.77 -10.87 4.49
C GLY A 175 -13.58 -10.24 3.75
N THR A 176 -13.67 -8.95 3.43
CA THR A 176 -12.52 -8.17 2.91
C THR A 176 -11.40 -8.13 3.93
N HIS A 177 -11.73 -8.00 5.22
CA HIS A 177 -10.74 -7.90 6.29
C HIS A 177 -10.87 -9.04 7.30
N GLU A 178 -9.74 -9.60 7.65
CA GLU A 178 -9.59 -10.56 8.74
C GLU A 178 -8.87 -9.89 9.91
N HIS A 179 -9.56 -9.68 11.03
CA HIS A 179 -9.02 -8.95 12.20
C HIS A 179 -7.70 -9.53 12.72
N SER A 180 -7.52 -10.84 12.61
CA SER A 180 -6.29 -11.54 13.01
C SER A 180 -5.06 -11.10 12.21
N LYS A 181 -5.26 -10.67 10.95
CA LYS A 181 -4.20 -10.20 10.04
C LYS A 181 -3.84 -8.72 10.24
N PHE A 182 -4.64 -7.95 11.00
CA PHE A 182 -4.30 -6.57 11.33
C PHE A 182 -3.05 -6.50 12.21
N ILE A 183 -2.24 -5.47 12.02
CA ILE A 183 -0.92 -5.34 12.65
C ILE A 183 -0.94 -4.22 13.69
N LYS A 184 -0.54 -4.53 14.92
CA LYS A 184 -0.39 -3.49 15.95
C LYS A 184 0.85 -2.65 15.67
N PRO A 185 0.84 -1.34 16.03
CA PRO A 185 2.02 -0.49 15.90
C PRO A 185 3.27 -1.07 16.56
N SER A 186 3.12 -1.77 17.71
CA SER A 186 4.24 -2.43 18.39
C SER A 186 4.81 -3.61 17.59
N GLU A 187 3.96 -4.39 16.93
CA GLU A 187 4.39 -5.51 16.09
C GLU A 187 5.10 -5.00 14.83
N LEU A 188 4.56 -3.97 14.18
CA LEU A 188 5.22 -3.31 13.05
C LEU A 188 6.60 -2.76 13.46
N HIS A 189 6.68 -2.11 14.62
CA HIS A 189 7.94 -1.61 15.15
C HIS A 189 8.95 -2.73 15.39
N ASP A 190 8.53 -3.88 15.92
CA ASP A 190 9.41 -5.03 16.13
C ASP A 190 9.93 -5.61 14.80
N TYR A 191 9.07 -5.73 13.77
CA TYR A 191 9.50 -6.14 12.44
C TYR A 191 10.50 -5.15 11.81
N MET A 192 10.23 -3.86 11.93
CA MET A 192 11.14 -2.81 11.44
C MET A 192 12.50 -2.88 12.13
N ARG A 193 12.53 -3.06 13.46
CA ARG A 193 13.78 -3.18 14.24
C ARG A 193 14.61 -4.40 13.81
N VAL A 194 13.98 -5.52 13.51
CA VAL A 194 14.68 -6.73 13.01
C VAL A 194 15.27 -6.48 11.63
N ALA A 195 14.64 -5.65 10.80
CA ALA A 195 15.12 -5.24 9.48
C ALA A 195 16.08 -4.02 9.50
N ASP A 196 16.59 -3.61 10.68
CA ASP A 196 17.47 -2.45 10.87
C ASP A 196 16.85 -1.12 10.39
N LEU A 197 15.53 -1.01 10.49
CA LEU A 197 14.77 0.20 10.22
C LEU A 197 14.42 0.93 11.51
N HIS A 198 14.56 2.26 11.49
CA HIS A 198 14.22 3.12 12.62
C HIS A 198 12.98 3.96 12.31
N SER A 199 11.97 3.91 13.19
CA SER A 199 10.77 4.73 13.06
C SER A 199 11.11 6.18 13.42
N HIS A 200 10.86 7.10 12.49
CA HIS A 200 11.07 8.55 12.70
C HIS A 200 9.75 9.25 13.07
N ASP A 201 8.63 8.81 12.51
CA ASP A 201 7.33 9.43 12.70
C ASP A 201 6.22 8.41 12.55
N MET A 202 5.10 8.64 13.21
CA MET A 202 3.90 7.81 13.13
C MET A 202 2.67 8.70 13.23
N THR A 203 1.73 8.52 12.31
CA THR A 203 0.43 9.18 12.35
C THR A 203 -0.69 8.19 12.13
N GLY A 204 -1.92 8.59 12.45
CA GLY A 204 -3.10 7.78 12.21
C GLY A 204 -4.10 8.51 11.32
N LEU A 205 -4.70 7.78 10.40
CA LEU A 205 -5.86 8.27 9.66
C LEU A 205 -7.14 7.96 10.42
N THR A 206 -8.02 8.94 10.53
CA THR A 206 -9.33 8.78 11.15
C THR A 206 -10.45 9.21 10.19
N TYR A 207 -11.55 8.47 10.22
CA TYR A 207 -12.75 8.79 9.46
C TYR A 207 -13.85 9.33 10.39
N ASN A 208 -14.43 10.45 10.02
CA ASN A 208 -15.61 11.00 10.71
C ASN A 208 -16.88 10.63 9.92
N PRO A 209 -17.73 9.73 10.44
CA PRO A 209 -18.92 9.27 9.71
C PRO A 209 -20.01 10.34 9.51
N LEU A 210 -20.01 11.39 10.33
CA LEU A 210 -20.99 12.48 10.22
C LEU A 210 -20.62 13.43 9.08
N THR A 211 -19.34 13.78 8.96
CA THR A 211 -18.84 14.69 7.92
C THR A 211 -18.35 13.96 6.68
N LYS A 212 -18.19 12.63 6.75
CA LYS A 212 -17.60 11.77 5.69
C LYS A 212 -16.19 12.21 5.27
N ILE A 213 -15.42 12.77 6.21
CA ILE A 213 -14.07 13.30 5.96
C ILE A 213 -13.05 12.43 6.67
N TYR A 214 -11.97 12.11 5.94
CA TYR A 214 -10.73 11.54 6.49
C TYR A 214 -9.77 12.68 6.92
N LYS A 215 -9.03 12.45 7.99
CA LYS A 215 -7.96 13.33 8.45
C LYS A 215 -6.91 12.57 9.25
#